data_432d025e0025828cac71d25c87eb965c
#
_entry.id   432d025e0025828cac71d25c87eb965c
#
_cell.length_a   1.000
_cell.length_b   1.000
_cell.length_c   1.000
_cell.angle_alpha   90.00
_cell.angle_beta   90.00
_cell.angle_gamma   90.00
#
_symmetry.space_group_name_H-M   'P 1'
#
loop_
_entity.id
_entity.type
_entity.pdbx_description
1 polymer ?
#
loop_
_entity_poly.entity_id
_entity_poly.type
_entity_poly.pdbx_seq_one_letter_code
_entity_poly.pdbx_strand_id
1 'polypeptide(L)'
;CAMDKLVRFSLLPQEDEPILWDFGSAARHHQIYCPWLGERSRAGISTLRGATNPGSALASDVAKKIKLELEKRHLQNEPVGVDVIEMPVLFALQAEGIKVVDGQQLMHEVRKIKTQDEITLLNTACMMVDSAYDELYRFMRPGVKENECVGVVSKVLYDLGSEHVEGVNAISGERCSPHPHVYTDRVLRPGDPAFFDILHSYNGYRTCYYRTFAVGSASAAMVDAYKRCRDYMDAAISIVKPGITTADVVKLWPKAEEFGFA
;
A
#
# COMPACT_ATOMS: atom_id res chain seq x y z
N CYS A 1 9.42 0.92 -3.73
CA CYS A 1 9.05 0.68 -5.12
C CYS A 1 8.55 -0.75 -5.26
N ALA A 2 7.26 -0.94 -5.57
CA ALA A 2 6.65 -2.26 -5.80
C ALA A 2 7.21 -2.84 -7.09
N MET A 3 8.46 -3.26 -7.03
CA MET A 3 9.12 -3.73 -8.21
C MET A 3 9.18 -5.22 -8.23
N ASP A 4 9.78 -5.81 -8.97
CA ASP A 4 9.99 -7.13 -9.38
C ASP A 4 10.31 -8.04 -8.18
N LYS A 5 9.39 -8.92 -7.83
CA LYS A 5 9.49 -9.81 -6.66
C LYS A 5 10.63 -10.83 -6.75
N LEU A 6 11.10 -11.11 -7.96
CA LEU A 6 12.24 -12.00 -8.16
C LEU A 6 13.58 -11.30 -7.99
N VAL A 7 13.61 -10.00 -8.20
CA VAL A 7 14.84 -9.21 -8.10
C VAL A 7 15.15 -8.84 -6.66
N ARG A 8 14.10 -8.60 -5.87
CA ARG A 8 14.24 -8.21 -4.47
C ARG A 8 13.40 -9.11 -3.58
N PHE A 9 14.04 -9.83 -2.70
CA PHE A 9 13.41 -10.67 -1.69
C PHE A 9 14.27 -10.69 -0.43
N SER A 10 13.66 -11.02 0.69
CA SER A 10 14.34 -11.15 1.97
C SER A 10 13.96 -12.47 2.64
N LEU A 11 14.86 -12.97 3.47
CA LEU A 11 14.64 -14.08 4.38
C LEU A 11 14.87 -13.58 5.80
N LEU A 12 13.88 -13.75 6.66
CA LEU A 12 13.96 -13.42 8.08
C LEU A 12 13.87 -14.73 8.88
N PRO A 13 14.97 -15.25 9.39
CA PRO A 13 14.94 -16.36 10.33
C PRO A 13 14.37 -15.91 11.68
N GLN A 14 13.72 -16.80 12.42
CA GLN A 14 13.05 -16.46 13.68
C GLN A 14 14.01 -15.89 14.74
N GLU A 15 15.25 -16.39 14.79
CA GLU A 15 16.24 -16.04 15.84
C GLU A 15 17.53 -15.44 15.23
N ASP A 16 17.45 -14.90 14.01
CA ASP A 16 18.60 -14.30 13.33
C ASP A 16 18.19 -13.03 12.58
N GLU A 17 19.16 -12.31 12.11
CA GLU A 17 18.98 -11.05 11.39
C GLU A 17 18.54 -11.27 9.93
N PRO A 18 17.79 -10.34 9.35
CA PRO A 18 17.29 -10.48 7.97
C PRO A 18 18.41 -10.51 6.94
N ILE A 19 18.22 -11.30 5.90
CA ILE A 19 19.07 -11.36 4.71
C ILE A 19 18.29 -10.76 3.56
N LEU A 20 18.92 -9.84 2.83
CA LEU A 20 18.32 -9.17 1.69
C LEU A 20 19.06 -9.57 0.41
N TRP A 21 18.34 -10.01 -0.61
CA TRP A 21 18.82 -10.10 -1.98
C TRP A 21 18.21 -8.98 -2.81
N ASP A 22 19.04 -8.23 -3.49
CA ASP A 22 18.62 -7.13 -4.34
C ASP A 22 19.38 -7.16 -5.67
N PHE A 23 18.98 -6.34 -6.60
CA PHE A 23 19.66 -6.16 -7.88
C PHE A 23 21.16 -5.91 -7.66
N GLY A 24 22.01 -6.51 -8.48
CA GLY A 24 23.46 -6.63 -8.22
C GLY A 24 24.15 -5.38 -7.69
N SER A 25 24.00 -4.22 -8.38
CA SER A 25 24.59 -2.95 -7.92
C SER A 25 23.92 -2.41 -6.65
N ALA A 26 22.63 -2.66 -6.45
CA ALA A 26 21.92 -2.22 -5.26
C ALA A 26 22.38 -2.96 -4.01
N ALA A 27 22.76 -4.23 -4.10
CA ALA A 27 23.33 -4.97 -2.99
C ALA A 27 24.58 -4.30 -2.44
N ARG A 28 25.48 -3.85 -3.32
CA ARG A 28 26.69 -3.10 -2.92
C ARG A 28 26.34 -1.74 -2.33
N HIS A 29 25.35 -1.04 -2.89
CA HIS A 29 24.86 0.21 -2.35
C HIS A 29 24.38 0.03 -0.90
N HIS A 30 23.56 -0.98 -0.63
CA HIS A 30 23.09 -1.27 0.72
C HIS A 30 24.22 -1.62 1.69
N GLN A 31 25.24 -2.34 1.27
CA GLN A 31 26.41 -2.60 2.11
C GLN A 31 27.12 -1.34 2.57
N ILE A 32 27.13 -0.29 1.73
CA ILE A 32 27.79 0.98 2.03
C ILE A 32 26.91 1.89 2.88
N TYR A 33 25.62 2.04 2.50
CA TYR A 33 24.72 3.04 3.08
C TYR A 33 23.77 2.48 4.15
N CYS A 34 23.69 1.14 4.27
CA CYS A 34 22.97 0.44 5.33
C CYS A 34 23.94 -0.50 6.07
N PRO A 35 24.91 0.02 6.83
CA PRO A 35 25.99 -0.78 7.42
C PRO A 35 25.49 -1.85 8.38
N TRP A 36 24.30 -1.68 8.95
CA TRP A 36 23.64 -2.70 9.78
C TRP A 36 23.28 -3.98 9.00
N LEU A 37 23.09 -3.89 7.68
CA LEU A 37 22.92 -5.07 6.82
C LEU A 37 24.26 -5.77 6.52
N GLY A 38 25.31 -5.00 6.26
CA GLY A 38 26.64 -5.55 5.94
C GLY A 38 26.59 -6.58 4.81
N GLU A 39 27.24 -7.72 5.02
CA GLU A 39 27.29 -8.84 4.07
C GLU A 39 25.96 -9.59 3.92
N ARG A 40 24.97 -9.30 4.74
CA ARG A 40 23.60 -9.83 4.60
C ARG A 40 22.85 -9.19 3.43
N SER A 41 23.33 -8.06 2.91
CA SER A 41 22.90 -7.54 1.62
C SER A 41 23.67 -8.22 0.51
N ARG A 42 23.00 -8.97 -0.34
CA ARG A 42 23.57 -9.86 -1.36
C ARG A 42 23.00 -9.55 -2.73
N ALA A 43 23.80 -9.83 -3.75
CA ALA A 43 23.32 -9.76 -5.13
C ALA A 43 22.26 -10.87 -5.37
N GLY A 44 21.08 -10.42 -5.74
CA GLY A 44 20.02 -11.26 -6.25
C GLY A 44 20.23 -11.63 -7.72
N ILE A 45 19.15 -11.87 -8.41
CA ILE A 45 19.16 -12.08 -9.85
C ILE A 45 18.78 -10.79 -10.58
N SER A 46 19.36 -10.62 -11.76
CA SER A 46 19.05 -9.48 -12.63
C SER A 46 18.04 -9.94 -13.66
N THR A 47 16.79 -9.48 -13.54
CA THR A 47 15.74 -9.75 -14.53
C THR A 47 14.86 -8.53 -14.71
N LEU A 48 14.12 -8.50 -15.81
CA LEU A 48 13.11 -7.48 -16.05
C LEU A 48 11.77 -7.92 -15.45
N ARG A 49 10.99 -6.97 -14.98
CA ARG A 49 9.67 -7.21 -14.44
C ARG A 49 8.80 -8.01 -15.40
N GLY A 50 8.19 -9.09 -14.90
CA GLY A 50 7.34 -9.98 -15.70
C GLY A 50 8.10 -10.89 -16.67
N ALA A 51 9.43 -10.86 -16.67
CA ALA A 51 10.27 -11.67 -17.56
C ALA A 51 10.68 -13.00 -16.96
N THR A 52 9.97 -13.50 -15.96
CA THR A 52 10.26 -14.81 -15.36
C THR A 52 9.84 -15.93 -16.29
N ASN A 53 10.79 -16.40 -17.08
CA ASN A 53 10.60 -17.60 -17.88
C ASN A 53 11.02 -18.81 -17.04
N PRO A 54 10.16 -19.82 -16.83
CA PRO A 54 10.52 -21.03 -16.09
C PRO A 54 11.75 -21.73 -16.65
N GLY A 55 11.99 -21.65 -17.96
CA GLY A 55 13.17 -22.19 -18.64
C GLY A 55 14.48 -21.45 -18.39
N SER A 56 14.45 -20.26 -17.78
CA SER A 56 15.65 -19.45 -17.52
C SER A 56 16.42 -19.86 -16.24
N ALA A 57 15.94 -20.82 -15.49
CA ALA A 57 16.46 -21.27 -14.19
C ALA A 57 16.51 -20.19 -13.08
N LEU A 58 15.98 -18.98 -13.30
CA LEU A 58 16.01 -17.88 -12.31
C LEU A 58 15.23 -18.23 -11.04
N ALA A 59 14.06 -18.83 -11.17
CA ALA A 59 13.26 -19.27 -10.02
C ALA A 59 13.98 -20.35 -9.21
N SER A 60 14.63 -21.32 -9.89
CA SER A 60 15.43 -22.35 -9.24
C SER A 60 16.65 -21.77 -8.53
N ASP A 61 17.28 -20.74 -9.08
CA ASP A 61 18.41 -20.04 -8.44
C ASP A 61 17.99 -19.36 -7.13
N VAL A 62 16.83 -18.70 -7.11
CA VAL A 62 16.25 -18.13 -5.88
C VAL A 62 16.01 -19.22 -4.84
N ALA A 63 15.37 -20.33 -5.23
CA ALA A 63 15.07 -21.43 -4.33
C ALA A 63 16.34 -22.04 -3.71
N LYS A 64 17.39 -22.25 -4.52
CA LYS A 64 18.69 -22.74 -4.06
C LYS A 64 19.37 -21.80 -3.09
N LYS A 65 19.32 -20.48 -3.33
CA LYS A 65 19.86 -19.47 -2.41
C LYS A 65 19.17 -19.53 -1.06
N ILE A 66 17.85 -19.64 -1.05
CA ILE A 66 17.06 -19.77 0.19
C ILE A 66 17.42 -21.07 0.90
N LYS A 67 17.42 -22.20 0.19
CA LYS A 67 17.79 -23.52 0.74
C LYS A 67 19.15 -23.48 1.41
N LEU A 68 20.16 -22.93 0.75
CA LEU A 68 21.51 -22.80 1.31
C LEU A 68 21.53 -22.02 2.62
N GLU A 69 20.73 -20.97 2.74
CA GLU A 69 20.66 -20.19 3.99
C GLU A 69 19.91 -20.94 5.10
N LEU A 70 18.91 -21.74 4.76
CA LEU A 70 18.23 -22.62 5.72
C LEU A 70 19.18 -23.72 6.22
N GLU A 71 19.94 -24.36 5.33
CA GLU A 71 20.93 -25.37 5.68
C GLU A 71 22.03 -24.84 6.61
N LYS A 72 22.58 -23.65 6.32
CA LYS A 72 23.58 -22.98 7.16
C LYS A 72 23.09 -22.72 8.59
N ARG A 73 21.77 -22.60 8.79
CA ARG A 73 21.14 -22.33 10.07
C ARG A 73 20.51 -23.56 10.70
N HIS A 74 20.67 -24.72 10.10
CA HIS A 74 20.02 -25.97 10.52
C HIS A 74 18.48 -25.90 10.52
N LEU A 75 17.89 -25.06 9.62
CA LEU A 75 16.45 -24.84 9.46
C LEU A 75 15.86 -25.55 8.23
N GLN A 76 16.59 -26.43 7.57
CA GLN A 76 16.18 -27.09 6.33
C GLN A 76 14.90 -27.95 6.46
N ASN A 77 14.51 -28.32 7.67
CA ASN A 77 13.31 -29.12 7.95
C ASN A 77 12.13 -28.26 8.44
N GLU A 78 12.38 -26.98 8.70
CA GLU A 78 11.36 -26.06 9.21
C GLU A 78 10.51 -25.48 8.07
N PRO A 79 9.25 -25.11 8.34
CA PRO A 79 8.43 -24.46 7.33
C PRO A 79 8.90 -23.04 7.07
N VAL A 80 8.81 -22.62 5.80
CA VAL A 80 9.08 -21.25 5.38
C VAL A 80 7.75 -20.53 5.10
N GLY A 81 7.44 -19.51 5.90
CA GLY A 81 6.30 -18.64 5.67
C GLY A 81 6.58 -17.68 4.52
N VAL A 82 5.69 -17.60 3.55
CA VAL A 82 5.81 -16.69 2.40
C VAL A 82 4.60 -15.76 2.37
N ASP A 83 4.84 -14.47 2.20
CA ASP A 83 3.77 -13.47 2.13
C ASP A 83 3.17 -13.37 0.72
N VAL A 84 3.96 -12.98 -0.26
CA VAL A 84 3.55 -12.86 -1.67
C VAL A 84 4.62 -13.46 -2.56
N ILE A 85 4.22 -14.39 -3.43
CA ILE A 85 5.17 -15.14 -4.26
C ILE A 85 4.61 -15.34 -5.67
N GLU A 86 5.49 -15.34 -6.66
CA GLU A 86 5.15 -15.78 -8.02
C GLU A 86 5.14 -17.30 -8.12
N MET A 87 4.18 -17.85 -8.86
CA MET A 87 4.01 -19.30 -9.00
C MET A 87 5.29 -20.06 -9.41
N PRO A 88 6.11 -19.59 -10.36
CA PRO A 88 7.35 -20.26 -10.71
C PRO A 88 8.34 -20.37 -9.54
N VAL A 89 8.39 -19.38 -8.67
CA VAL A 89 9.25 -19.42 -7.47
C VAL A 89 8.70 -20.38 -6.42
N LEU A 90 7.37 -20.38 -6.22
CA LEU A 90 6.71 -21.34 -5.33
C LEU A 90 7.04 -22.79 -5.74
N PHE A 91 6.89 -23.11 -7.02
CA PHE A 91 7.19 -24.45 -7.54
C PHE A 91 8.68 -24.79 -7.39
N ALA A 92 9.56 -23.82 -7.58
CA ALA A 92 10.99 -24.01 -7.41
C ALA A 92 11.37 -24.29 -5.95
N LEU A 93 10.76 -23.58 -4.99
CA LEU A 93 10.94 -23.83 -3.56
C LEU A 93 10.49 -25.25 -3.19
N GLN A 94 9.33 -25.67 -3.66
CA GLN A 94 8.80 -27.01 -3.44
C GLN A 94 9.69 -28.09 -4.07
N ALA A 95 10.21 -27.86 -5.29
CA ALA A 95 11.14 -28.77 -5.97
C ALA A 95 12.47 -28.94 -5.22
N GLU A 96 12.93 -27.91 -4.50
CA GLU A 96 14.10 -27.99 -3.61
C GLU A 96 13.77 -28.63 -2.25
N GLY A 97 12.54 -29.09 -2.03
CA GLY A 97 12.11 -29.76 -0.80
C GLY A 97 11.75 -28.78 0.35
N ILE A 98 11.63 -27.49 0.07
CA ILE A 98 11.27 -26.50 1.09
C ILE A 98 9.76 -26.58 1.33
N LYS A 99 9.37 -26.75 2.60
CA LYS A 99 7.97 -26.73 3.03
C LYS A 99 7.47 -25.28 3.11
N VAL A 100 6.71 -24.84 2.11
CA VAL A 100 6.15 -23.50 2.06
C VAL A 100 4.79 -23.47 2.77
N VAL A 101 4.57 -22.45 3.61
CA VAL A 101 3.30 -22.17 4.30
C VAL A 101 2.91 -20.71 4.10
N ASP A 102 1.65 -20.37 4.38
CA ASP A 102 1.18 -18.99 4.35
C ASP A 102 1.83 -18.18 5.48
N GLY A 103 2.69 -17.23 5.12
CA GLY A 103 3.29 -16.26 6.04
C GLY A 103 2.54 -14.95 6.09
N GLN A 104 1.61 -14.69 5.17
CA GLN A 104 0.91 -13.40 5.08
C GLN A 104 0.05 -13.14 6.31
N GLN A 105 -0.66 -14.15 6.81
CA GLN A 105 -1.48 -14.00 8.01
C GLN A 105 -0.64 -13.68 9.25
N LEU A 106 0.49 -14.34 9.41
CA LEU A 106 1.43 -14.04 10.49
C LEU A 106 1.92 -12.59 10.40
N MET A 107 2.29 -12.14 9.22
CA MET A 107 2.74 -10.76 8.99
C MET A 107 1.64 -9.73 9.26
N HIS A 108 0.38 -10.06 8.98
CA HIS A 108 -0.75 -9.21 9.35
C HIS A 108 -0.92 -9.12 10.86
N GLU A 109 -0.82 -10.23 11.58
CA GLU A 109 -0.90 -10.23 13.06
C GLU A 109 0.21 -9.39 13.69
N VAL A 110 1.45 -9.59 13.27
CA VAL A 110 2.62 -8.87 13.80
C VAL A 110 2.51 -7.36 13.59
N ARG A 111 1.94 -6.91 12.46
CA ARG A 111 1.81 -5.48 12.13
C ARG A 111 0.59 -4.78 12.73
N LYS A 112 -0.28 -5.47 13.46
CA LYS A 112 -1.49 -4.86 14.06
C LYS A 112 -1.14 -3.78 15.08
N ILE A 113 -0.20 -4.07 15.98
CA ILE A 113 0.20 -3.14 17.05
C ILE A 113 1.45 -2.40 16.60
N LYS A 114 1.33 -1.07 16.49
CA LYS A 114 2.41 -0.20 16.04
C LYS A 114 3.26 0.27 17.20
N THR A 115 4.56 0.37 16.99
CA THR A 115 5.48 1.07 17.89
C THR A 115 5.25 2.58 17.83
N GLN A 116 5.87 3.33 18.74
CA GLN A 116 5.79 4.80 18.73
C GLN A 116 6.45 5.40 17.50
N ASP A 117 7.54 4.80 17.01
CA ASP A 117 8.23 5.27 15.81
C ASP A 117 7.38 5.04 14.56
N GLU A 118 6.71 3.88 14.46
CA GLU A 118 5.77 3.59 13.37
C GLU A 118 4.59 4.57 13.38
N ILE A 119 4.05 4.91 14.55
CA ILE A 119 2.99 5.92 14.69
C ILE A 119 3.49 7.29 14.20
N THR A 120 4.72 7.66 14.52
CA THR A 120 5.32 8.92 14.06
C THR A 120 5.44 8.95 12.54
N LEU A 121 5.89 7.87 11.92
CA LEU A 121 5.98 7.76 10.46
C LEU A 121 4.60 7.81 9.78
N LEU A 122 3.61 7.12 10.33
CA LEU A 122 2.24 7.17 9.83
C LEU A 122 1.64 8.58 9.94
N ASN A 123 1.85 9.28 11.05
CA ASN A 123 1.42 10.67 11.22
C ASN A 123 2.08 11.59 10.20
N THR A 124 3.39 11.42 9.97
CA THR A 124 4.11 12.20 8.94
C THR A 124 3.52 11.94 7.56
N ALA A 125 3.31 10.68 7.21
CA ALA A 125 2.69 10.31 5.93
C ALA A 125 1.28 10.92 5.79
N CYS A 126 0.46 10.94 6.85
CA CYS A 126 -0.85 11.57 6.85
C CYS A 126 -0.76 13.10 6.64
N MET A 127 0.17 13.78 7.32
CA MET A 127 0.36 15.24 7.13
C MET A 127 0.77 15.60 5.70
N MET A 128 1.54 14.74 5.03
CA MET A 128 1.89 14.93 3.62
C MET A 128 0.65 14.86 2.73
N VAL A 129 -0.27 13.94 3.00
CA VAL A 129 -1.54 13.85 2.27
C VAL A 129 -2.44 15.04 2.57
N ASP A 130 -2.51 15.52 3.81
CA ASP A 130 -3.28 16.74 4.14
C ASP A 130 -2.74 17.95 3.36
N SER A 131 -1.43 18.09 3.24
CA SER A 131 -0.80 19.14 2.41
C SER A 131 -1.17 18.99 0.93
N ALA A 132 -1.22 17.75 0.43
CA ALA A 132 -1.63 17.49 -0.95
C ALA A 132 -3.12 17.82 -1.17
N TYR A 133 -3.99 17.56 -0.20
CA TYR A 133 -5.40 17.96 -0.25
C TYR A 133 -5.59 19.47 -0.22
N ASP A 134 -4.78 20.22 0.53
CA ASP A 134 -4.84 21.67 0.57
C ASP A 134 -4.48 22.28 -0.81
N GLU A 135 -3.40 21.82 -1.43
CA GLU A 135 -3.03 22.26 -2.78
C GLU A 135 -4.04 21.81 -3.84
N LEU A 136 -4.57 20.60 -3.73
CA LEU A 136 -5.64 20.12 -4.60
C LEU A 136 -6.89 21.01 -4.49
N TYR A 137 -7.29 21.37 -3.28
CA TYR A 137 -8.43 22.24 -3.05
C TYR A 137 -8.27 23.62 -3.71
N ARG A 138 -7.07 24.20 -3.64
CA ARG A 138 -6.76 25.48 -4.30
C ARG A 138 -6.72 25.37 -5.82
N PHE A 139 -6.29 24.23 -6.34
CA PHE A 139 -6.18 24.00 -7.78
C PHE A 139 -7.54 23.69 -8.43
N MET A 140 -8.41 22.97 -7.72
CA MET A 140 -9.64 22.43 -8.25
C MET A 140 -10.66 23.54 -8.57
N ARG A 141 -11.11 23.55 -9.84
CA ARG A 141 -12.10 24.48 -10.35
C ARG A 141 -12.79 23.90 -11.59
N PRO A 142 -13.95 24.43 -12.01
CA PRO A 142 -14.55 24.04 -13.28
C PRO A 142 -13.56 24.19 -14.45
N GLY A 143 -13.57 23.23 -15.35
CA GLY A 143 -12.67 23.19 -16.51
C GLY A 143 -11.37 22.40 -16.32
N VAL A 144 -10.99 22.08 -15.09
CA VAL A 144 -9.84 21.22 -14.79
C VAL A 144 -10.23 19.74 -14.99
N LYS A 145 -9.32 18.90 -15.39
CA LYS A 145 -9.54 17.46 -15.56
C LYS A 145 -9.17 16.67 -14.29
N GLU A 146 -9.78 15.50 -14.12
CA GLU A 146 -9.44 14.57 -13.02
C GLU A 146 -7.95 14.24 -13.01
N ASN A 147 -7.35 13.91 -14.16
CA ASN A 147 -5.93 13.57 -14.26
C ASN A 147 -4.98 14.76 -13.98
N GLU A 148 -5.42 16.00 -14.19
CA GLU A 148 -4.64 17.18 -13.79
C GLU A 148 -4.62 17.33 -12.27
N CYS A 149 -5.73 17.02 -11.60
CA CYS A 149 -5.79 16.93 -10.13
C CYS A 149 -4.83 15.87 -9.58
N VAL A 150 -4.78 14.69 -10.22
CA VAL A 150 -3.82 13.62 -9.88
C VAL A 150 -2.38 14.10 -10.03
N GLY A 151 -2.09 14.86 -11.08
CA GLY A 151 -0.76 15.43 -11.32
C GLY A 151 -0.32 16.37 -10.18
N VAL A 152 -1.22 17.25 -9.73
CA VAL A 152 -0.95 18.17 -8.59
C VAL A 152 -0.68 17.39 -7.31
N VAL A 153 -1.54 16.45 -6.96
CA VAL A 153 -1.37 15.61 -5.76
C VAL A 153 -0.04 14.86 -5.79
N SER A 154 0.26 14.21 -6.91
CA SER A 154 1.49 13.44 -7.06
C SER A 154 2.73 14.32 -6.93
N LYS A 155 2.70 15.52 -7.54
CA LYS A 155 3.81 16.47 -7.43
C LYS A 155 4.05 16.88 -5.98
N VAL A 156 3.01 17.26 -5.25
CA VAL A 156 3.14 17.70 -3.85
C VAL A 156 3.72 16.58 -2.99
N LEU A 157 3.22 15.37 -3.13
CA LEU A 157 3.70 14.23 -2.36
C LEU A 157 5.19 13.94 -2.61
N TYR A 158 5.64 13.96 -3.88
CA TYR A 158 7.06 13.77 -4.20
C TYR A 158 7.92 14.93 -3.74
N ASP A 159 7.46 16.17 -3.84
CA ASP A 159 8.17 17.35 -3.33
C ASP A 159 8.38 17.26 -1.80
N LEU A 160 7.44 16.64 -1.08
CA LEU A 160 7.51 16.41 0.37
C LEU A 160 8.33 15.18 0.76
N GLY A 161 8.80 14.38 -0.19
CA GLY A 161 9.65 13.22 0.07
C GLY A 161 8.93 11.87 0.09
N SER A 162 7.73 11.76 -0.50
CA SER A 162 7.10 10.45 -0.71
C SER A 162 7.99 9.54 -1.53
N GLU A 163 8.13 8.30 -1.10
CA GLU A 163 8.87 7.30 -1.86
C GLU A 163 8.10 6.81 -3.08
N HIS A 164 6.79 6.74 -2.93
CA HIS A 164 5.92 6.19 -3.95
C HIS A 164 4.48 6.67 -3.77
N VAL A 165 3.95 7.30 -4.80
CA VAL A 165 2.51 7.55 -4.93
C VAL A 165 1.90 6.33 -5.61
N GLU A 166 1.25 5.47 -4.81
CA GLU A 166 0.72 4.20 -5.29
C GLU A 166 -0.51 4.38 -6.17
N GLY A 167 -1.31 5.36 -5.84
CA GLY A 167 -2.49 5.71 -6.60
C GLY A 167 -3.16 6.96 -6.07
N VAL A 168 -3.82 7.66 -6.98
CA VAL A 168 -4.74 8.73 -6.65
C VAL A 168 -6.02 8.44 -7.41
N ASN A 169 -7.05 7.99 -6.71
CA ASN A 169 -8.38 7.91 -7.30
C ASN A 169 -8.96 9.31 -7.34
N ALA A 170 -9.38 9.77 -8.51
CA ALA A 170 -9.96 11.08 -8.73
C ALA A 170 -11.23 10.91 -9.54
N ILE A 171 -12.38 11.11 -8.90
CA ILE A 171 -13.67 10.77 -9.48
C ILE A 171 -14.63 11.95 -9.26
N SER A 172 -15.36 12.33 -10.31
CA SER A 172 -16.22 13.50 -10.28
C SER A 172 -17.56 13.26 -10.96
N GLY A 173 -18.55 14.05 -10.52
CA GLY A 173 -19.89 14.10 -11.08
C GLY A 173 -20.64 12.78 -10.97
N GLU A 174 -21.28 12.36 -12.06
CA GLU A 174 -22.07 11.13 -12.17
C GLU A 174 -21.30 9.84 -11.90
N ARG A 175 -19.97 9.89 -11.99
CA ARG A 175 -19.12 8.73 -11.73
C ARG A 175 -18.86 8.48 -10.24
N CYS A 176 -19.30 9.38 -9.37
CA CYS A 176 -19.13 9.19 -7.92
C CYS A 176 -19.98 8.06 -7.36
N SER A 177 -21.03 7.60 -8.07
CA SER A 177 -21.86 6.50 -7.62
C SER A 177 -22.46 5.73 -8.82
N PRO A 178 -22.17 4.41 -8.96
CA PRO A 178 -21.13 3.66 -8.24
C PRO A 178 -19.74 4.17 -8.63
N HIS A 179 -18.83 4.25 -7.66
CA HIS A 179 -17.52 4.81 -7.93
C HIS A 179 -16.51 3.74 -8.41
N PRO A 180 -15.72 4.01 -9.46
CA PRO A 180 -14.56 3.22 -9.81
C PRO A 180 -13.35 3.66 -8.98
N HIS A 181 -12.30 2.80 -8.91
CA HIS A 181 -11.02 3.16 -8.30
C HIS A 181 -10.01 3.59 -9.37
N VAL A 182 -10.36 4.64 -10.10
CA VAL A 182 -9.54 5.16 -11.20
C VAL A 182 -9.75 6.68 -11.33
N TYR A 183 -9.00 7.29 -12.21
CA TYR A 183 -9.24 8.65 -12.73
C TYR A 183 -9.33 8.62 -14.26
N THR A 184 -9.85 9.69 -14.83
CA THR A 184 -9.94 9.86 -16.30
C THR A 184 -9.56 11.28 -16.70
N ASP A 185 -9.78 11.59 -17.96
CA ASP A 185 -9.68 12.94 -18.51
C ASP A 185 -11.00 13.74 -18.42
N ARG A 186 -11.99 13.26 -17.62
CA ARG A 186 -13.25 13.98 -17.40
C ARG A 186 -12.96 15.37 -16.86
N VAL A 187 -13.64 16.36 -17.45
CA VAL A 187 -13.57 17.75 -17.02
C VAL A 187 -14.54 17.98 -15.87
N LEU A 188 -14.07 18.57 -14.79
CA LEU A 188 -14.86 19.00 -13.63
C LEU A 188 -15.83 20.10 -14.04
N ARG A 189 -17.11 19.97 -13.64
CA ARG A 189 -18.20 20.90 -13.94
C ARG A 189 -18.69 21.60 -12.68
N PRO A 190 -19.26 22.81 -12.79
CA PRO A 190 -19.88 23.47 -11.64
C PRO A 190 -20.95 22.57 -11.00
N GLY A 191 -20.90 22.43 -9.66
CA GLY A 191 -21.84 21.60 -8.90
C GLY A 191 -21.52 20.12 -8.85
N ASP A 192 -20.46 19.65 -9.52
CA ASP A 192 -20.05 18.25 -9.40
C ASP A 192 -19.61 17.94 -7.95
N PRO A 193 -20.03 16.80 -7.38
CA PRO A 193 -19.23 16.16 -6.34
C PRO A 193 -17.91 15.71 -6.93
N ALA A 194 -16.83 15.84 -6.18
CA ALA A 194 -15.53 15.31 -6.55
C ALA A 194 -14.88 14.68 -5.31
N PHE A 195 -14.54 13.41 -5.36
CA PHE A 195 -13.81 12.78 -4.28
C PHE A 195 -12.47 12.23 -4.76
N PHE A 196 -11.57 12.23 -3.83
CA PHE A 196 -10.20 11.75 -4.07
C PHE A 196 -9.82 10.80 -2.96
N ASP A 197 -9.13 9.74 -3.35
CA ASP A 197 -8.46 8.81 -2.46
C ASP A 197 -6.98 8.83 -2.78
N ILE A 198 -6.17 9.16 -1.80
CA ILE A 198 -4.72 9.32 -1.98
C ILE A 198 -4.00 8.20 -1.24
N LEU A 199 -3.27 7.40 -2.01
CA LEU A 199 -2.45 6.31 -1.52
C LEU A 199 -0.99 6.61 -1.79
N HIS A 200 -0.20 6.74 -0.73
CA HIS A 200 1.24 6.91 -0.87
C HIS A 200 2.03 6.22 0.24
N SER A 201 3.32 6.15 0.06
CA SER A 201 4.25 5.55 1.01
C SER A 201 5.34 6.55 1.41
N TYR A 202 5.61 6.60 2.70
CA TYR A 202 6.71 7.35 3.30
C TYR A 202 7.50 6.44 4.25
N ASN A 203 8.78 6.22 3.96
CA ASN A 203 9.65 5.28 4.67
C ASN A 203 9.01 3.90 4.87
N GLY A 204 8.32 3.39 3.84
CA GLY A 204 7.63 2.10 3.86
C GLY A 204 6.25 2.09 4.53
N TYR A 205 5.81 3.20 5.13
CA TYR A 205 4.50 3.32 5.77
C TYR A 205 3.48 3.96 4.86
N ARG A 206 2.34 3.29 4.70
CA ARG A 206 1.29 3.67 3.75
C ARG A 206 0.16 4.41 4.41
N THR A 207 -0.41 5.37 3.68
CA THR A 207 -1.69 5.99 4.02
C THR A 207 -2.70 5.78 2.90
N CYS A 208 -3.98 5.79 3.26
CA CYS A 208 -5.09 5.75 2.31
C CYS A 208 -6.29 6.39 2.98
N TYR A 209 -6.72 7.57 2.51
CA TYR A 209 -7.96 8.17 2.96
C TYR A 209 -8.57 9.14 1.96
N TYR A 210 -9.86 9.29 2.09
CA TYR A 210 -10.71 10.04 1.15
C TYR A 210 -11.02 11.45 1.63
N ARG A 211 -11.21 12.35 0.66
CA ARG A 211 -11.86 13.65 0.86
C ARG A 211 -12.82 13.92 -0.29
N THR A 212 -13.97 14.47 0.05
CA THR A 212 -15.02 14.84 -0.91
C THR A 212 -15.20 16.35 -0.93
N PHE A 213 -15.25 16.90 -2.12
CA PHE A 213 -15.42 18.33 -2.39
C PHE A 213 -16.61 18.57 -3.29
N ALA A 214 -17.10 19.81 -3.32
CA ALA A 214 -17.98 20.29 -4.36
C ALA A 214 -17.23 21.25 -5.29
N VAL A 215 -17.36 21.06 -6.58
CA VAL A 215 -16.73 21.93 -7.59
C VAL A 215 -17.56 23.22 -7.73
N GLY A 216 -17.04 24.31 -7.20
CA GLY A 216 -17.76 25.60 -7.15
C GLY A 216 -18.72 25.68 -5.97
N SER A 217 -19.93 25.11 -6.07
CA SER A 217 -20.93 25.13 -5.00
C SER A 217 -21.61 23.80 -4.80
N ALA A 218 -21.93 23.48 -3.54
CA ALA A 218 -22.66 22.26 -3.19
C ALA A 218 -24.18 22.53 -3.19
N SER A 219 -24.96 21.55 -3.66
CA SER A 219 -26.42 21.59 -3.46
C SER A 219 -26.77 21.30 -1.98
N ALA A 220 -27.98 21.71 -1.57
CA ALA A 220 -28.47 21.41 -0.22
C ALA A 220 -28.47 19.88 0.08
N ALA A 221 -28.84 19.07 -0.91
CA ALA A 221 -28.83 17.61 -0.79
C ALA A 221 -27.42 17.05 -0.58
N MET A 222 -26.40 17.57 -1.28
CA MET A 222 -24.99 17.18 -1.07
C MET A 222 -24.51 17.56 0.33
N VAL A 223 -24.84 18.76 0.81
CA VAL A 223 -24.48 19.21 2.15
C VAL A 223 -25.13 18.32 3.22
N ASP A 224 -26.41 17.98 3.06
CA ASP A 224 -27.13 17.10 3.98
C ASP A 224 -26.52 15.68 4.00
N ALA A 225 -26.29 15.10 2.82
CA ALA A 225 -25.65 13.78 2.71
C ALA A 225 -24.26 13.76 3.37
N TYR A 226 -23.44 14.79 3.10
CA TYR A 226 -22.11 14.90 3.69
C TYR A 226 -22.17 14.99 5.22
N LYS A 227 -23.08 15.82 5.78
CA LYS A 227 -23.25 15.94 7.23
C LYS A 227 -23.62 14.61 7.86
N ARG A 228 -24.61 13.90 7.29
CA ARG A 228 -25.02 12.59 7.80
C ARG A 228 -23.86 11.57 7.77
N CYS A 229 -23.11 11.50 6.67
CA CYS A 229 -21.93 10.63 6.59
C CYS A 229 -20.88 11.00 7.65
N ARG A 230 -20.67 12.30 7.88
CA ARG A 230 -19.74 12.79 8.89
C ARG A 230 -20.19 12.41 10.30
N ASP A 231 -21.48 12.57 10.62
CA ASP A 231 -22.04 12.21 11.92
C ASP A 231 -21.87 10.70 12.20
N TYR A 232 -22.09 9.82 11.22
CA TYR A 232 -21.85 8.38 11.35
C TYR A 232 -20.37 8.07 11.56
N MET A 233 -19.49 8.73 10.84
CA MET A 233 -18.04 8.55 11.00
C MET A 233 -17.58 9.00 12.39
N ASP A 234 -18.00 10.18 12.84
CA ASP A 234 -17.60 10.71 14.15
C ASP A 234 -18.15 9.86 15.29
N ALA A 235 -19.39 9.35 15.17
CA ALA A 235 -19.95 8.39 16.11
C ALA A 235 -19.13 7.10 16.17
N ALA A 236 -18.73 6.56 15.02
CA ALA A 236 -17.88 5.37 14.94
C ALA A 236 -16.50 5.60 15.60
N ILE A 237 -15.85 6.72 15.30
CA ILE A 237 -14.55 7.07 15.88
C ILE A 237 -14.65 7.19 17.42
N SER A 238 -15.73 7.77 17.93
CA SER A 238 -15.91 8.01 19.37
C SER A 238 -15.94 6.75 20.22
N ILE A 239 -16.32 5.60 19.65
CA ILE A 239 -16.37 4.33 20.37
C ILE A 239 -15.09 3.48 20.23
N VAL A 240 -14.13 3.88 19.36
CA VAL A 240 -12.91 3.11 19.11
C VAL A 240 -12.05 3.10 20.36
N LYS A 241 -11.89 1.93 20.96
CA LYS A 241 -11.05 1.67 22.14
C LYS A 241 -10.67 0.19 22.22
N PRO A 242 -9.68 -0.19 23.01
CA PRO A 242 -9.36 -1.59 23.21
C PRO A 242 -10.57 -2.42 23.67
N GLY A 243 -10.78 -3.57 23.07
CA GLY A 243 -11.83 -4.53 23.41
C GLY A 243 -13.12 -4.42 22.60
N ILE A 244 -13.32 -3.38 21.76
CA ILE A 244 -14.46 -3.36 20.84
C ILE A 244 -14.17 -4.16 19.57
N THR A 245 -15.21 -4.59 18.90
CA THR A 245 -15.14 -5.31 17.62
C THR A 245 -15.55 -4.42 16.45
N THR A 246 -15.17 -4.80 15.23
CA THR A 246 -15.69 -4.16 14.01
C THR A 246 -17.20 -4.25 13.91
N ALA A 247 -17.80 -5.34 14.43
CA ALA A 247 -19.26 -5.50 14.51
C ALA A 247 -19.93 -4.42 15.38
N ASP A 248 -19.25 -3.96 16.44
CA ASP A 248 -19.80 -2.87 17.28
C ASP A 248 -19.81 -1.54 16.53
N VAL A 249 -18.78 -1.28 15.72
CA VAL A 249 -18.72 -0.09 14.85
C VAL A 249 -19.84 -0.12 13.81
N VAL A 250 -20.03 -1.26 13.14
CA VAL A 250 -21.05 -1.41 12.07
C VAL A 250 -22.47 -1.18 12.59
N LYS A 251 -22.76 -1.50 13.85
CA LYS A 251 -24.08 -1.24 14.47
C LYS A 251 -24.47 0.25 14.50
N LEU A 252 -23.50 1.14 14.42
CA LEU A 252 -23.73 2.60 14.41
C LEU A 252 -24.10 3.14 13.03
N TRP A 253 -23.92 2.33 11.99
CA TRP A 253 -24.19 2.75 10.63
C TRP A 253 -25.54 2.24 10.15
N PRO A 254 -26.22 3.03 9.30
CA PRO A 254 -27.46 2.59 8.68
C PRO A 254 -27.18 1.40 7.75
N LYS A 255 -28.21 0.64 7.49
CA LYS A 255 -28.13 -0.46 6.54
C LYS A 255 -27.96 0.06 5.11
N ALA A 256 -27.31 -0.75 4.28
CA ALA A 256 -27.05 -0.38 2.87
C ALA A 256 -28.35 -0.08 2.09
N GLU A 257 -29.41 -0.81 2.40
CA GLU A 257 -30.73 -0.65 1.78
C GLU A 257 -31.35 0.74 2.03
N GLU A 258 -31.03 1.40 3.14
CA GLU A 258 -31.49 2.76 3.45
C GLU A 258 -30.87 3.82 2.50
N PHE A 259 -29.78 3.45 1.81
CA PHE A 259 -29.13 4.25 0.79
C PHE A 259 -29.40 3.77 -0.65
N GLY A 260 -30.33 2.83 -0.83
CA GLY A 260 -30.69 2.30 -2.14
C GLY A 260 -29.73 1.24 -2.69
N PHE A 261 -28.89 0.65 -1.86
CA PHE A 261 -28.08 -0.49 -2.22
C PHE A 261 -28.80 -1.79 -1.81
N ALA A 262 -28.89 -2.74 -2.76
CA ALA A 262 -29.47 -4.05 -2.55
C ALA A 262 -28.41 -5.12 -2.27
#